data_d9d41613d34829ce844a6a6b2e3bce4b
#
_entry.id   d9d41613d34829ce844a6a6b2e3bce4b
#
_cell.length_a   1.000
_cell.length_b   1.000
_cell.length_c   1.000
_cell.angle_alpha   90.00
_cell.angle_beta   90.00
_cell.angle_gamma   90.00
#
_symmetry.space_group_name_H-M   'P 1'
#
loop_
_entity.id
_entity.type
_entity.pdbx_description
1 polymer ?
#
loop_
_entity_poly.entity_id
_entity_poly.type
_entity_poly.pdbx_seq_one_letter_code
_entity_poly.pdbx_strand_id
1 'polypeptide(L)'
;MRIPTTLKHKPVIAINDYERVDGRQAYQSDTKGLSVGLAQWNDRGKIDISAKIWRYTGEKWSRQSEEMPLHRVLDLALLICAAKQHFQEAYRYEKLYDPDNIVISRIGLQGDAMTVEVCTDNPLIDEDMKLFRDCLARDDELISERLRTLSRVLQEMGY
;
A
#
# COMPACT_ATOMS: atom_id res chain seq x y z
N MET A 1 -2.27 -9.18 -12.30
CA MET A 1 -2.05 -10.34 -11.36
C MET A 1 -2.27 -9.86 -9.94
N ARG A 2 -3.07 -10.57 -9.12
CA ARG A 2 -3.28 -10.21 -7.71
C ARG A 2 -2.07 -10.60 -6.85
N ILE A 3 -1.73 -9.73 -5.90
CA ILE A 3 -0.68 -10.03 -4.91
C ILE A 3 -1.17 -11.12 -3.92
N PRO A 4 -0.25 -11.93 -3.36
CA PRO A 4 -0.62 -12.95 -2.38
C PRO A 4 -0.95 -12.33 -1.02
N THR A 5 -2.01 -12.83 -0.38
CA THR A 5 -2.48 -12.40 0.95
C THR A 5 -2.14 -13.38 2.08
N THR A 6 -1.61 -14.57 1.73
CA THR A 6 -1.34 -15.67 2.67
C THR A 6 0.11 -15.77 3.14
N LEU A 7 0.98 -14.86 2.70
CA LEU A 7 2.39 -14.82 3.11
C LEU A 7 2.57 -14.08 4.45
N LYS A 8 3.82 -14.01 4.95
CA LYS A 8 4.14 -13.39 6.25
C LYS A 8 3.75 -11.91 6.34
N HIS A 9 4.00 -11.11 5.29
CA HIS A 9 3.38 -9.79 5.19
C HIS A 9 1.90 -9.96 4.89
N LYS A 10 1.03 -9.29 5.63
CA LYS A 10 -0.43 -9.35 5.46
C LYS A 10 -0.91 -8.05 4.81
N PRO A 11 -1.12 -8.02 3.48
CA PRO A 11 -1.62 -6.84 2.81
C PRO A 11 -3.02 -6.48 3.32
N VAL A 12 -3.23 -5.20 3.59
CA VAL A 12 -4.53 -4.62 3.97
C VAL A 12 -5.06 -3.78 2.82
N ILE A 13 -4.20 -2.93 2.24
CA ILE A 13 -4.50 -2.09 1.09
C ILE A 13 -3.43 -2.33 0.03
N ALA A 14 -3.84 -2.46 -1.22
CA ALA A 14 -2.94 -2.82 -2.31
C ALA A 14 -3.24 -2.11 -3.63
N ILE A 15 -2.22 -2.09 -4.46
CA ILE A 15 -2.27 -1.84 -5.89
C ILE A 15 -1.88 -3.14 -6.58
N ASN A 16 -2.77 -3.71 -7.38
CA ASN A 16 -2.49 -4.84 -8.25
C ASN A 16 -2.15 -4.35 -9.67
N ASP A 17 -1.60 -5.23 -10.49
CA ASP A 17 -1.22 -4.92 -11.88
C ASP A 17 -0.34 -3.65 -12.00
N TYR A 18 0.55 -3.44 -11.00
CA TYR A 18 1.40 -2.25 -10.91
C TYR A 18 2.31 -2.08 -12.13
N GLU A 19 2.70 -3.17 -12.80
CA GLU A 19 3.48 -3.15 -14.03
C GLU A 19 2.91 -2.23 -15.11
N ARG A 20 1.60 -1.95 -15.10
CA ARG A 20 0.94 -1.05 -16.06
C ARG A 20 1.38 0.40 -15.94
N VAL A 21 1.86 0.81 -14.77
CA VAL A 21 2.29 2.18 -14.44
C VAL A 21 3.76 2.28 -14.04
N ASP A 22 4.53 1.19 -14.14
CA ASP A 22 5.93 1.09 -13.71
C ASP A 22 6.92 1.84 -14.64
N GLY A 23 6.50 2.96 -15.17
CA GLY A 23 7.32 3.86 -15.98
C GLY A 23 7.84 3.20 -17.26
N ARG A 24 9.08 3.46 -17.59
CA ARG A 24 9.74 2.91 -18.79
C ARG A 24 9.94 1.39 -18.73
N GLN A 25 9.85 0.80 -17.56
CA GLN A 25 10.04 -0.63 -17.32
C GLN A 25 8.72 -1.41 -17.43
N ALA A 26 7.59 -0.75 -17.65
CA ALA A 26 6.24 -1.35 -17.57
C ALA A 26 6.13 -2.67 -18.37
N TYR A 27 6.62 -2.73 -19.59
CA TYR A 27 6.51 -3.91 -20.46
C TYR A 27 7.41 -5.09 -20.05
N GLN A 28 8.43 -4.85 -19.22
CA GLN A 28 9.34 -5.87 -18.68
C GLN A 28 9.31 -5.97 -17.16
N SER A 29 8.42 -5.23 -16.50
CA SER A 29 8.39 -5.18 -15.07
C SER A 29 7.97 -6.52 -14.46
N ASP A 30 8.78 -7.02 -13.53
CA ASP A 30 8.45 -8.11 -12.64
C ASP A 30 7.73 -7.64 -11.38
N THR A 31 7.64 -6.32 -11.14
CA THR A 31 6.86 -5.73 -10.05
C THR A 31 5.38 -5.74 -10.41
N LYS A 32 4.63 -6.61 -9.74
CA LYS A 32 3.21 -6.85 -10.02
C LYS A 32 2.28 -6.14 -9.07
N GLY A 33 2.78 -5.66 -7.93
CA GLY A 33 1.95 -4.95 -6.99
C GLY A 33 2.72 -4.21 -5.90
N LEU A 34 2.02 -3.30 -5.25
CA LEU A 34 2.45 -2.58 -4.06
C LEU A 34 1.42 -2.82 -2.96
N SER A 35 1.84 -2.85 -1.71
CA SER A 35 0.89 -2.94 -0.60
C SER A 35 1.37 -2.22 0.64
N VAL A 36 0.42 -1.83 1.47
CA VAL A 36 0.63 -1.53 2.88
C VAL A 36 -0.18 -2.52 3.71
N GLY A 37 0.37 -2.94 4.85
CA GLY A 37 -0.28 -3.94 5.67
C GLY A 37 0.51 -4.27 6.93
N LEU A 38 0.18 -5.41 7.55
CA LEU A 38 0.89 -5.87 8.74
C LEU A 38 2.26 -6.43 8.37
N ALA A 39 3.28 -5.98 9.09
CA ALA A 39 4.68 -6.29 8.78
C ALA A 39 5.01 -7.77 8.94
N GLN A 40 5.90 -8.28 8.08
CA GLN A 40 6.33 -9.69 8.12
C GLN A 40 7.16 -10.06 9.36
N TRP A 41 7.68 -9.06 10.09
CA TRP A 41 8.47 -9.24 11.32
C TRP A 41 7.65 -9.15 12.60
N ASN A 42 6.32 -9.04 12.50
CA ASN A 42 5.44 -9.01 13.66
C ASN A 42 5.56 -10.29 14.47
N ASP A 43 5.61 -10.12 15.79
CA ASP A 43 5.68 -11.17 16.77
C ASP A 43 4.72 -10.88 17.93
N ARG A 44 4.59 -11.83 18.86
CA ARG A 44 3.67 -11.73 20.01
C ARG A 44 3.90 -10.42 20.78
N GLY A 45 2.84 -9.61 20.87
CA GLY A 45 2.83 -8.37 21.62
C GLY A 45 3.38 -7.13 20.92
N LYS A 46 3.93 -7.25 19.70
CA LYS A 46 4.37 -6.11 18.90
C LYS A 46 3.80 -6.21 17.49
N ILE A 47 2.95 -5.25 17.14
CA ILE A 47 2.37 -5.14 15.80
C ILE A 47 2.91 -3.87 15.13
N ASP A 48 3.58 -4.05 14.01
CA ASP A 48 4.05 -3.00 13.12
C ASP A 48 3.34 -3.09 11.76
N ILE A 49 3.28 -1.98 11.06
CA ILE A 49 2.80 -1.88 9.68
C ILE A 49 3.95 -1.57 8.73
N SER A 50 3.85 -2.04 7.49
CA SER A 50 4.91 -1.85 6.49
C SER A 50 4.35 -1.66 5.09
N ALA A 51 5.14 -1.04 4.23
CA ALA A 51 4.92 -1.00 2.79
C ALA A 51 5.78 -2.08 2.12
N LYS A 52 5.24 -2.72 1.07
CA LYS A 52 5.94 -3.79 0.37
C LYS A 52 5.76 -3.70 -1.14
N ILE A 53 6.85 -3.95 -1.85
CA ILE A 53 6.85 -4.20 -3.30
C ILE A 53 6.76 -5.70 -3.54
N TRP A 54 5.91 -6.09 -4.48
CA TRP A 54 5.68 -7.47 -4.84
C TRP A 54 6.23 -7.76 -6.23
N ARG A 55 7.23 -8.64 -6.29
CA ARG A 55 7.85 -9.08 -7.54
C ARG A 55 7.53 -10.53 -7.83
N TYR A 56 7.25 -10.79 -9.10
CA TYR A 56 6.97 -12.13 -9.61
C TYR A 56 8.01 -12.52 -10.65
N THR A 57 8.70 -13.63 -10.42
CA THR A 57 9.83 -14.08 -11.26
C THR A 57 9.41 -14.87 -12.50
N GLY A 58 8.11 -14.99 -12.77
CA GLY A 58 7.55 -15.89 -13.78
C GLY A 58 7.10 -17.23 -13.21
N GLU A 59 7.71 -17.68 -12.10
CA GLU A 59 7.39 -18.92 -11.43
C GLU A 59 6.86 -18.73 -10.01
N LYS A 60 7.42 -17.77 -9.28
CA LYS A 60 7.09 -17.55 -7.85
C LYS A 60 7.22 -16.08 -7.45
N TRP A 61 6.56 -15.74 -6.35
CA TRP A 61 6.74 -14.44 -5.70
C TRP A 61 8.10 -14.35 -5.01
N SER A 62 8.84 -13.27 -5.29
CA SER A 62 10.15 -13.02 -4.69
C SER A 62 10.03 -12.74 -3.19
N ARG A 63 10.97 -13.25 -2.40
CA ARG A 63 11.10 -12.97 -0.97
C ARG A 63 12.20 -11.96 -0.64
N GLN A 64 12.97 -11.56 -1.63
CA GLN A 64 14.10 -10.64 -1.44
C GLN A 64 13.60 -9.20 -1.28
N SER A 65 14.21 -8.46 -0.34
CA SER A 65 14.13 -7.00 -0.30
C SER A 65 15.12 -6.44 -1.32
N GLU A 66 14.77 -5.38 -2.01
CA GLU A 66 15.50 -4.92 -3.16
C GLU A 66 15.66 -3.41 -3.18
N GLU A 67 16.74 -2.97 -3.84
CA GLU A 67 16.83 -1.59 -4.32
C GLU A 67 15.62 -1.28 -5.19
N MET A 68 15.04 -0.10 -4.98
CA MET A 68 13.85 0.33 -5.67
C MET A 68 14.15 1.47 -6.64
N PRO A 69 13.67 1.42 -7.91
CA PRO A 69 13.62 2.60 -8.74
C PRO A 69 12.92 3.76 -8.03
N LEU A 70 13.39 4.99 -8.25
CA LEU A 70 12.89 6.17 -7.52
C LEU A 70 11.37 6.36 -7.66
N HIS A 71 10.82 6.11 -8.85
CA HIS A 71 9.37 6.24 -9.06
C HIS A 71 8.54 5.26 -8.21
N ARG A 72 9.05 4.04 -7.96
CA ARG A 72 8.36 3.06 -7.10
C ARG A 72 8.28 3.51 -5.64
N VAL A 73 9.32 4.20 -5.16
CA VAL A 73 9.30 4.81 -3.83
C VAL A 73 8.20 5.87 -3.74
N LEU A 74 8.06 6.69 -4.78
CA LEU A 74 7.01 7.70 -4.85
C LEU A 74 5.62 7.08 -4.96
N ASP A 75 5.46 6.01 -5.73
CA ASP A 75 4.20 5.29 -5.83
C ASP A 75 3.79 4.64 -4.51
N LEU A 76 4.76 4.12 -3.72
CA LEU A 76 4.50 3.68 -2.35
C LEU A 76 4.08 4.84 -1.45
N ALA A 77 4.67 6.01 -1.59
CA ALA A 77 4.27 7.20 -0.84
C ALA A 77 2.82 7.61 -1.18
N LEU A 78 2.44 7.57 -2.46
CA LEU A 78 1.06 7.82 -2.90
C LEU A 78 0.09 6.78 -2.30
N LEU A 79 0.47 5.50 -2.26
CA LEU A 79 -0.33 4.44 -1.64
C LEU A 79 -0.51 4.68 -0.13
N ILE A 80 0.53 5.11 0.58
CA ILE A 80 0.46 5.46 2.01
C ILE A 80 -0.52 6.61 2.21
N CYS A 81 -0.47 7.65 1.37
CA CYS A 81 -1.42 8.77 1.43
C CYS A 81 -2.87 8.31 1.19
N ALA A 82 -3.10 7.46 0.19
CA ALA A 82 -4.44 6.92 -0.09
C ALA A 82 -4.98 6.09 1.09
N ALA A 83 -4.13 5.25 1.69
CA ALA A 83 -4.50 4.47 2.86
C ALA A 83 -4.85 5.37 4.05
N LYS A 84 -4.01 6.36 4.35
CA LYS A 84 -4.24 7.32 5.44
C LYS A 84 -5.54 8.09 5.23
N GLN A 85 -5.80 8.56 4.01
CA GLN A 85 -7.05 9.26 3.67
C GLN A 85 -8.27 8.34 3.85
N HIS A 86 -8.20 7.09 3.41
CA HIS A 86 -9.27 6.13 3.61
C HIS A 86 -9.62 5.96 5.10
N PHE A 87 -8.63 5.76 5.96
CA PHE A 87 -8.87 5.56 7.39
C PHE A 87 -9.37 6.81 8.13
N GLN A 88 -9.23 8.00 7.59
CA GLN A 88 -9.89 9.20 8.14
C GLN A 88 -11.42 9.13 8.06
N GLU A 89 -11.97 8.40 7.10
CA GLU A 89 -13.41 8.29 6.86
C GLU A 89 -13.96 6.87 7.06
N ALA A 90 -13.10 5.89 7.32
CA ALA A 90 -13.45 4.47 7.40
C ALA A 90 -14.45 4.15 8.52
N TYR A 91 -14.55 5.00 9.56
CA TYR A 91 -15.52 4.86 10.66
C TYR A 91 -16.98 4.83 10.18
N ARG A 92 -17.25 5.28 8.95
CA ARG A 92 -18.59 5.25 8.33
C ARG A 92 -19.06 3.83 8.01
N TYR A 93 -18.14 2.87 7.94
CA TYR A 93 -18.41 1.49 7.59
C TYR A 93 -18.12 0.57 8.78
N GLU A 94 -19.03 -0.36 9.03
CA GLU A 94 -18.90 -1.33 10.12
C GLU A 94 -17.57 -2.13 10.05
N LYS A 95 -17.17 -2.52 8.84
CA LYS A 95 -15.94 -3.26 8.57
C LYS A 95 -14.72 -2.38 8.27
N LEU A 96 -14.85 -1.06 8.42
CA LEU A 96 -13.86 -0.04 8.01
C LEU A 96 -13.65 0.05 6.50
N TYR A 97 -14.51 -0.57 5.70
CA TYR A 97 -14.58 -0.45 4.25
C TYR A 97 -15.99 -0.84 3.76
N ASP A 98 -16.33 -0.45 2.53
CA ASP A 98 -17.56 -0.83 1.87
C ASP A 98 -17.38 -2.20 1.18
N PRO A 99 -18.06 -3.27 1.63
CA PRO A 99 -17.94 -4.58 0.99
C PRO A 99 -18.46 -4.64 -0.46
N ASP A 100 -19.35 -3.73 -0.82
CA ASP A 100 -19.93 -3.65 -2.16
C ASP A 100 -19.07 -2.79 -3.11
N ASN A 101 -18.16 -1.98 -2.56
CA ASN A 101 -17.22 -1.15 -3.33
C ASN A 101 -15.84 -1.13 -2.66
N ILE A 102 -15.04 -2.15 -2.94
CA ILE A 102 -13.71 -2.33 -2.34
C ILE A 102 -12.65 -1.37 -2.88
N VAL A 103 -12.89 -0.71 -4.00
CA VAL A 103 -11.98 0.29 -4.58
C VAL A 103 -12.12 1.58 -3.79
N ILE A 104 -11.04 1.97 -3.11
CA ILE A 104 -11.02 3.15 -2.24
C ILE A 104 -10.43 4.39 -2.90
N SER A 105 -9.64 4.23 -3.96
CA SER A 105 -9.04 5.33 -4.71
C SER A 105 -8.56 4.90 -6.09
N ARG A 106 -8.46 5.88 -6.99
CA ARG A 106 -7.76 5.75 -8.28
C ARG A 106 -6.79 6.92 -8.41
N ILE A 107 -5.50 6.60 -8.52
CA ILE A 107 -4.42 7.58 -8.65
C ILE A 107 -3.99 7.60 -10.12
N GLY A 108 -4.38 8.66 -10.84
CA GLY A 108 -4.04 8.83 -12.26
C GLY A 108 -2.55 9.16 -12.43
N LEU A 109 -1.90 8.47 -13.37
CA LEU A 109 -0.55 8.76 -13.85
C LEU A 109 -0.60 8.94 -15.36
N GLN A 110 0.53 9.34 -15.95
CA GLN A 110 0.61 9.46 -17.41
C GLN A 110 0.42 8.07 -18.06
N GLY A 111 -0.69 7.91 -18.77
CA GLY A 111 -0.99 6.70 -19.55
C GLY A 111 -1.95 5.71 -18.89
N ASP A 112 -2.01 5.65 -17.56
CA ASP A 112 -2.94 4.76 -16.82
C ASP A 112 -3.13 5.26 -15.38
N ALA A 113 -3.85 4.48 -14.56
CA ALA A 113 -4.11 4.79 -13.15
C ALA A 113 -3.79 3.58 -12.25
N MET A 114 -3.29 3.86 -11.06
CA MET A 114 -3.19 2.88 -9.99
C MET A 114 -4.54 2.78 -9.28
N THR A 115 -5.14 1.59 -9.28
CA THR A 115 -6.36 1.31 -8.52
C THR A 115 -6.00 0.82 -7.13
N VAL A 116 -6.42 1.56 -6.11
CA VAL A 116 -6.20 1.23 -4.70
C VAL A 116 -7.43 0.53 -4.16
N GLU A 117 -7.26 -0.68 -3.65
CA GLU A 117 -8.38 -1.50 -3.19
C GLU A 117 -8.08 -2.22 -1.86
N VAL A 118 -9.14 -2.57 -1.13
CA VAL A 118 -9.06 -3.42 0.06
C VAL A 118 -8.83 -4.88 -0.36
N CYS A 119 -7.96 -5.59 0.35
CA CYS A 119 -7.57 -6.97 0.05
C CYS A 119 -8.61 -7.98 0.57
N THR A 120 -9.80 -7.99 -0.02
CA THR A 120 -10.94 -8.81 0.44
C THR A 120 -10.76 -10.32 0.24
N ASP A 121 -9.76 -10.75 -0.51
CA ASP A 121 -9.33 -12.14 -0.62
C ASP A 121 -8.49 -12.62 0.59
N ASN A 122 -8.15 -11.71 1.52
CA ASN A 122 -7.60 -12.08 2.82
C ASN A 122 -8.74 -12.51 3.76
N PRO A 123 -8.78 -13.77 4.24
CA PRO A 123 -9.86 -14.26 5.09
C PRO A 123 -9.93 -13.57 6.46
N LEU A 124 -8.86 -12.89 6.89
CA LEU A 124 -8.78 -12.14 8.15
C LEU A 124 -8.87 -10.63 7.93
N ILE A 125 -9.37 -10.16 6.79
CA ILE A 125 -9.33 -8.74 6.44
C ILE A 125 -10.02 -7.85 7.48
N ASP A 126 -11.15 -8.28 8.03
CA ASP A 126 -11.91 -7.47 8.99
C ASP A 126 -11.13 -7.24 10.30
N GLU A 127 -10.35 -8.23 10.72
CA GLU A 127 -9.47 -8.14 11.90
C GLU A 127 -8.22 -7.31 11.57
N ASP A 128 -7.60 -7.57 10.42
CA ASP A 128 -6.39 -6.88 9.97
C ASP A 128 -6.64 -5.40 9.71
N MET A 129 -7.82 -5.02 9.21
CA MET A 129 -8.22 -3.61 9.05
C MET A 129 -8.25 -2.88 10.39
N LYS A 130 -8.77 -3.51 11.44
CA LYS A 130 -8.80 -2.91 12.79
C LYS A 130 -7.39 -2.76 13.37
N LEU A 131 -6.56 -3.79 13.26
CA LEU A 131 -5.16 -3.74 13.70
C LEU A 131 -4.36 -2.68 12.95
N PHE A 132 -4.54 -2.61 11.63
CA PHE A 132 -3.88 -1.61 10.79
C PHE A 132 -4.29 -0.19 11.17
N ARG A 133 -5.60 0.06 11.34
CA ARG A 133 -6.12 1.35 11.83
C ARG A 133 -5.48 1.76 13.15
N ASP A 134 -5.42 0.83 14.10
CA ASP A 134 -4.90 1.13 15.45
C ASP A 134 -3.39 1.43 15.40
N CYS A 135 -2.63 0.69 14.61
CA CYS A 135 -1.21 0.98 14.36
C CYS A 135 -1.01 2.32 13.63
N LEU A 136 -1.84 2.61 12.63
CA LEU A 136 -1.79 3.87 11.90
C LEU A 136 -2.07 5.07 12.81
N ALA A 137 -3.03 4.93 13.75
CA ALA A 137 -3.33 5.94 14.76
C ALA A 137 -2.18 6.11 15.76
N ARG A 138 -1.57 5.02 16.21
CA ARG A 138 -0.39 5.04 17.09
C ARG A 138 0.77 5.79 16.44
N ASP A 139 1.01 5.54 15.16
CA ASP A 139 2.16 6.06 14.42
C ASP A 139 1.83 7.37 13.67
N ASP A 140 0.63 7.94 13.92
CA ASP A 140 0.11 9.09 13.16
C ASP A 140 1.06 10.28 13.17
N GLU A 141 1.59 10.67 14.32
CA GLU A 141 2.49 11.83 14.38
C GLU A 141 3.79 11.58 13.62
N LEU A 142 4.34 10.38 13.70
CA LEU A 142 5.55 9.98 12.98
C LEU A 142 5.37 10.06 11.46
N ILE A 143 4.22 9.61 10.96
CA ILE A 143 3.90 9.61 9.53
C ILE A 143 3.54 11.03 9.08
N SER A 144 2.72 11.74 9.83
CA SER A 144 2.25 13.09 9.50
C SER A 144 3.38 14.12 9.49
N GLU A 145 4.34 14.01 10.40
CA GLU A 145 5.55 14.85 10.38
C GLU A 145 6.30 14.71 9.04
N ARG A 146 6.47 13.48 8.57
CA ARG A 146 7.15 13.20 7.29
C ARG A 146 6.38 13.71 6.09
N LEU A 147 5.06 13.53 6.10
CA LEU A 147 4.20 14.06 5.03
C LEU A 147 4.20 15.58 4.99
N ARG A 148 4.13 16.26 6.16
CA ARG A 148 4.26 17.73 6.24
C ARG A 148 5.62 18.20 5.73
N THR A 149 6.69 17.51 6.12
CA THR A 149 8.04 17.83 5.65
C THR A 149 8.16 17.62 4.14
N LEU A 150 7.66 16.50 3.63
CA LEU A 150 7.64 16.22 2.18
C LEU A 150 6.85 17.32 1.43
N SER A 151 5.66 17.66 1.90
CA SER A 151 4.84 18.73 1.30
C SER A 151 5.59 20.05 1.25
N ARG A 152 6.25 20.44 2.33
CA ARG A 152 7.06 21.69 2.38
C ARG A 152 8.21 21.64 1.36
N VAL A 153 8.97 20.53 1.32
CA VAL A 153 10.09 20.38 0.38
C VAL A 153 9.60 20.43 -1.07
N LEU A 154 8.48 19.77 -1.39
CA LEU A 154 7.89 19.82 -2.73
C LEU A 154 7.48 21.25 -3.11
N GLN A 155 6.87 22.00 -2.21
CA GLN A 155 6.52 23.41 -2.44
C GLN A 155 7.78 24.27 -2.66
N GLU A 156 8.85 24.07 -1.88
CA GLU A 156 10.14 24.76 -2.07
C GLU A 156 10.78 24.43 -3.42
N MET A 157 10.53 23.24 -3.98
CA MET A 157 10.97 22.82 -5.32
C MET A 157 10.07 23.34 -6.45
N GLY A 158 8.90 23.92 -6.14
CA GLY A 158 7.97 24.46 -7.12
C GLY A 158 6.88 23.50 -7.60
N TYR A 159 6.60 22.43 -6.82
CA TYR A 159 5.47 21.51 -7.10
C TYR A 159 4.18 21.94 -6.40
#